data_6c03f89a50305369b9a4a0bc2ee53964
#
_entry.id   6c03f89a50305369b9a4a0bc2ee53964
#
_cell.length_a   1.000
_cell.length_b   1.000
_cell.length_c   1.000
_cell.angle_alpha   90.00
_cell.angle_beta   90.00
_cell.angle_gamma   90.00
#
_symmetry.space_group_name_H-M   'P 1'
#
loop_
_entity.id
_entity.type
_entity.pdbx_description
1 polymer ?
#
loop_
_entity_poly.entity_id
_entity_poly.type
_entity_poly.pdbx_seq_one_letter_code
_entity_poly.pdbx_strand_id
1 'polypeptide(L)'
;MGEVLGLGLCHFGGFMFPDEDMASRVRARLDDGLLPAALDHPSKWPKPMRAEWGSDDGAGFAKRHKADYFEGLDRVRAALDAFKPVAVIIFGDDQYECFREDLVPPTMPSPRLVNPMHHPR
;
A
#
# COMPACT_ATOMS: atom_id res chain seq x y z
N MET A 1 -31.37 5.91 -17.64
CA MET A 1 -30.51 4.81 -17.25
C MET A 1 -29.35 5.44 -16.47
N GLY A 2 -28.99 4.93 -15.30
CA GLY A 2 -27.86 5.46 -14.54
C GLY A 2 -26.54 4.87 -15.06
N GLU A 3 -25.48 5.65 -15.00
CA GLU A 3 -24.13 5.22 -15.32
C GLU A 3 -23.32 5.05 -14.04
N VAL A 4 -22.37 4.13 -14.04
CA VAL A 4 -21.48 3.85 -12.91
C VAL A 4 -20.04 3.86 -13.40
N LEU A 5 -19.18 4.61 -12.70
CA LEU A 5 -17.75 4.60 -12.88
C LEU A 5 -17.10 3.83 -11.72
N GLY A 6 -16.39 2.76 -12.02
CA GLY A 6 -15.58 2.02 -11.05
C GLY A 6 -14.12 2.46 -11.09
N LEU A 7 -13.55 2.81 -9.93
CA LEU A 7 -12.15 3.21 -9.79
C LEU A 7 -11.51 2.42 -8.64
N GLY A 8 -10.26 1.99 -8.84
CA GLY A 8 -9.46 1.32 -7.84
C GLY A 8 -8.27 2.17 -7.43
N LEU A 9 -8.01 2.22 -6.12
CA LEU A 9 -6.88 2.91 -5.53
C LEU A 9 -6.15 1.98 -4.56
N CYS A 10 -4.84 2.15 -4.47
CA CYS A 10 -4.02 1.58 -3.42
C CYS A 10 -3.68 2.69 -2.41
N HIS A 11 -3.67 2.36 -1.11
CA HIS A 11 -3.31 3.32 -0.06
C HIS A 11 -2.07 2.85 0.70
N PHE A 12 -0.95 2.74 0.07
CA PHE A 12 0.29 2.41 0.74
C PHE A 12 0.87 3.63 1.44
N GLY A 13 0.84 3.64 2.79
CA GLY A 13 1.34 4.76 3.60
C GLY A 13 2.81 5.14 3.36
N GLY A 14 3.62 4.22 2.80
CA GLY A 14 5.00 4.51 2.42
C GLY A 14 5.16 5.63 1.39
N PHE A 15 4.14 5.93 0.59
CA PHE A 15 4.18 7.05 -0.35
C PHE A 15 4.19 8.43 0.31
N MET A 16 3.87 8.51 1.59
CA MET A 16 3.97 9.74 2.38
C MET A 16 5.40 10.01 2.89
N PHE A 17 6.30 9.03 2.80
CA PHE A 17 7.69 9.23 3.22
C PHE A 17 8.44 10.14 2.23
N PRO A 18 9.50 10.84 2.68
CA PRO A 18 10.46 11.47 1.81
C PRO A 18 11.02 10.47 0.78
N ASP A 19 11.45 10.95 -0.38
CA ASP A 19 11.93 10.08 -1.46
C ASP A 19 13.11 9.20 -1.04
N GLU A 20 14.00 9.74 -0.20
CA GLU A 20 15.15 9.04 0.37
C GLU A 20 14.77 7.90 1.32
N ASP A 21 13.57 7.99 1.93
CA ASP A 21 13.08 7.02 2.90
C ASP A 21 12.14 5.97 2.31
N MET A 22 11.77 6.10 1.04
CA MET A 22 10.81 5.19 0.39
C MET A 22 11.22 3.71 0.47
N ALA A 23 12.53 3.42 0.35
CA ALA A 23 13.05 2.06 0.45
C ALA A 23 13.49 1.67 1.88
N SER A 24 13.38 2.58 2.86
CA SER A 24 13.90 2.41 4.22
C SER A 24 13.37 1.16 4.94
N ARG A 25 12.11 0.81 4.73
CA ARG A 25 11.50 -0.37 5.37
C ARG A 25 12.10 -1.69 4.90
N VAL A 26 12.50 -1.78 3.63
CA VAL A 26 13.15 -2.99 3.11
C VAL A 26 14.58 -3.05 3.64
N ARG A 27 15.29 -1.92 3.65
CA ARG A 27 16.63 -1.81 4.25
C ARG A 27 16.62 -2.21 5.71
N ALA A 28 15.73 -1.64 6.52
CA ALA A 28 15.61 -1.98 7.93
C ALA A 28 15.36 -3.48 8.16
N ARG A 29 14.51 -4.12 7.37
CA ARG A 29 14.24 -5.56 7.48
C ARG A 29 15.45 -6.42 7.13
N LEU A 30 16.29 -5.98 6.18
CA LEU A 30 17.56 -6.64 5.85
C LEU A 30 18.56 -6.49 7.01
N ASP A 31 18.70 -5.26 7.52
CA ASP A 31 19.66 -4.93 8.59
C ASP A 31 19.30 -5.63 9.91
N ASP A 32 18.01 -5.72 10.22
CA ASP A 32 17.49 -6.39 11.41
C ASP A 32 17.43 -7.93 11.28
N GLY A 33 17.74 -8.48 10.12
CA GLY A 33 17.67 -9.92 9.86
C GLY A 33 16.25 -10.50 9.93
N LEU A 34 15.22 -9.68 9.66
CA LEU A 34 13.81 -10.07 9.76
C LEU A 34 13.27 -10.79 8.52
N LEU A 35 14.09 -10.94 7.49
CA LEU A 35 13.68 -11.65 6.27
C LEU A 35 13.93 -13.15 6.40
N PRO A 36 13.10 -13.99 5.76
CA PRO A 36 13.35 -15.43 5.69
C PRO A 36 14.73 -15.72 5.07
N ALA A 37 15.40 -16.79 5.49
CA ALA A 37 16.73 -17.18 5.03
C ALA A 37 16.87 -17.29 3.49
N ALA A 38 15.77 -17.53 2.78
CA ALA A 38 15.74 -17.53 1.31
C ALA A 38 15.77 -16.13 0.70
N LEU A 39 15.54 -15.06 1.48
CA LEU A 39 15.39 -13.66 1.03
C LEU A 39 16.25 -12.70 1.85
N ASP A 40 17.06 -13.19 2.78
CA ASP A 40 17.84 -12.40 3.74
C ASP A 40 18.98 -11.58 3.11
N HIS A 41 19.23 -11.76 1.83
CA HIS A 41 20.23 -11.00 1.09
C HIS A 41 19.77 -10.73 -0.34
N PRO A 42 19.98 -9.52 -0.90
CA PRO A 42 19.53 -9.16 -2.25
C PRO A 42 20.01 -10.10 -3.36
N SER A 43 21.17 -10.75 -3.21
CA SER A 43 21.64 -11.72 -4.20
C SER A 43 20.76 -12.95 -4.35
N LYS A 44 19.95 -13.28 -3.33
CA LYS A 44 19.01 -14.41 -3.31
C LYS A 44 17.65 -14.06 -3.91
N TRP A 45 17.41 -12.80 -4.17
CA TRP A 45 16.10 -12.34 -4.67
C TRP A 45 15.89 -12.71 -6.15
N PRO A 46 14.62 -12.83 -6.59
CA PRO A 46 14.30 -12.98 -8.01
C PRO A 46 14.91 -11.87 -8.85
N LYS A 47 15.23 -12.18 -10.10
CA LYS A 47 15.89 -11.24 -11.02
C LYS A 47 15.20 -9.86 -11.11
N PRO A 48 13.85 -9.77 -11.20
CA PRO A 48 13.17 -8.46 -11.23
C PRO A 48 13.45 -7.64 -9.97
N MET A 49 13.33 -8.23 -8.77
CA MET A 49 13.58 -7.54 -7.51
C MET A 49 15.03 -7.05 -7.40
N ARG A 50 16.01 -7.85 -7.84
CA ARG A 50 17.41 -7.42 -7.87
C ARG A 50 17.65 -6.25 -8.82
N ALA A 51 16.96 -6.24 -9.97
CA ALA A 51 17.06 -5.16 -10.91
C ALA A 51 16.46 -3.86 -10.37
N GLU A 52 15.38 -3.95 -9.61
CA GLU A 52 14.74 -2.81 -8.94
C GLU A 52 15.56 -2.29 -7.77
N TRP A 53 16.18 -3.20 -7.00
CA TRP A 53 17.05 -2.84 -5.89
C TRP A 53 18.32 -2.12 -6.37
N GLY A 54 18.88 -2.55 -7.49
CA GLY A 54 20.04 -1.91 -8.13
C GLY A 54 21.25 -1.81 -7.22
N SER A 55 22.05 -0.76 -7.45
CA SER A 55 23.23 -0.41 -6.67
C SER A 55 22.99 0.70 -5.64
N ASP A 56 21.74 1.19 -5.54
CA ASP A 56 21.31 2.30 -4.70
C ASP A 56 20.29 1.87 -3.63
N ASP A 57 20.26 0.58 -3.32
CA ASP A 57 19.36 -0.03 -2.34
C ASP A 57 17.88 0.29 -2.61
N GLY A 58 17.52 0.31 -3.88
CA GLY A 58 16.15 0.52 -4.33
C GLY A 58 15.67 1.97 -4.30
N ALA A 59 16.51 2.93 -3.98
CA ALA A 59 16.10 4.33 -3.83
C ALA A 59 15.57 4.93 -5.12
N GLY A 60 16.25 4.73 -6.24
CA GLY A 60 15.82 5.25 -7.55
C GLY A 60 14.55 4.59 -8.05
N PHE A 61 14.38 3.29 -7.82
CA PHE A 61 13.14 2.59 -8.18
C PHE A 61 11.96 3.08 -7.32
N ALA A 62 12.16 3.17 -6.00
CA ALA A 62 11.13 3.64 -5.08
C ALA A 62 10.65 5.06 -5.43
N LYS A 63 11.56 5.95 -5.81
CA LYS A 63 11.22 7.30 -6.26
C LYS A 63 10.38 7.29 -7.55
N ARG A 64 10.76 6.47 -8.55
CA ARG A 64 9.94 6.31 -9.78
C ARG A 64 8.57 5.74 -9.45
N HIS A 65 8.51 4.70 -8.63
CA HIS A 65 7.24 4.09 -8.21
C HIS A 65 6.30 5.09 -7.52
N LYS A 66 6.85 5.95 -6.67
CA LYS A 66 6.10 7.04 -6.05
C LYS A 66 5.56 8.04 -7.08
N ALA A 67 6.38 8.43 -8.04
CA ALA A 67 5.94 9.32 -9.13
C ALA A 67 4.81 8.70 -9.96
N ASP A 68 4.95 7.44 -10.36
CA ASP A 68 3.92 6.69 -11.11
C ASP A 68 2.61 6.57 -10.32
N TYR A 69 2.70 6.40 -9.00
CA TYR A 69 1.54 6.37 -8.12
C TYR A 69 0.78 7.70 -8.13
N PHE A 70 1.48 8.83 -7.96
CA PHE A 70 0.84 10.14 -7.98
C PHE A 70 0.25 10.47 -9.36
N GLU A 71 0.93 10.11 -10.44
CA GLU A 71 0.35 10.20 -11.79
C GLU A 71 -0.93 9.34 -11.91
N GLY A 72 -0.95 8.17 -11.27
CA GLY A 72 -2.14 7.33 -11.17
C GLY A 72 -3.31 8.03 -10.46
N LEU A 73 -3.04 8.73 -9.35
CA LEU A 73 -4.04 9.52 -8.64
C LEU A 73 -4.59 10.67 -9.50
N ASP A 74 -3.73 11.36 -10.24
CA ASP A 74 -4.15 12.42 -11.16
C ASP A 74 -5.07 11.90 -12.26
N ARG A 75 -4.79 10.71 -12.81
CA ARG A 75 -5.68 10.04 -13.78
C ARG A 75 -7.05 9.70 -13.17
N VAL A 76 -7.06 9.20 -11.92
CA VAL A 76 -8.31 8.92 -11.20
C VAL A 76 -9.12 10.20 -11.00
N ARG A 77 -8.46 11.27 -10.57
CA ARG A 77 -9.10 12.57 -10.40
C ARG A 77 -9.68 13.09 -11.71
N ALA A 78 -8.92 13.05 -12.78
CA ALA A 78 -9.39 13.47 -14.09
C ALA A 78 -10.62 12.67 -14.57
N ALA A 79 -10.64 11.35 -14.30
CA ALA A 79 -11.78 10.50 -14.62
C ALA A 79 -13.04 10.88 -13.82
N LEU A 80 -12.89 11.17 -12.52
CA LEU A 80 -13.98 11.65 -11.67
C LEU A 80 -14.51 13.01 -12.15
N ASP A 81 -13.61 13.95 -12.44
CA ASP A 81 -13.99 15.29 -12.90
C ASP A 81 -14.71 15.26 -14.25
N ALA A 82 -14.32 14.33 -15.15
CA ALA A 82 -14.99 14.13 -16.43
C ALA A 82 -16.36 13.46 -16.28
N PHE A 83 -16.47 12.47 -15.40
CA PHE A 83 -17.71 11.71 -15.16
C PHE A 83 -18.77 12.53 -14.41
N LYS A 84 -18.35 13.46 -13.54
CA LYS A 84 -19.22 14.33 -12.74
C LYS A 84 -20.28 13.56 -11.94
N PRO A 85 -19.89 12.63 -11.07
CA PRO A 85 -20.83 11.79 -10.35
C PRO A 85 -21.77 12.61 -9.46
N VAL A 86 -23.04 12.21 -9.36
CA VAL A 86 -24.00 12.79 -8.41
C VAL A 86 -23.81 12.24 -6.99
N ALA A 87 -23.14 11.08 -6.87
CA ALA A 87 -22.78 10.46 -5.60
C ALA A 87 -21.49 9.64 -5.78
N VAL A 88 -20.71 9.53 -4.72
CA VAL A 88 -19.50 8.69 -4.65
C VAL A 88 -19.67 7.71 -3.49
N ILE A 89 -19.45 6.42 -3.76
CA ILE A 89 -19.40 5.37 -2.74
C ILE A 89 -17.97 4.89 -2.67
N ILE A 90 -17.39 4.90 -1.46
CA ILE A 90 -16.01 4.47 -1.21
C ILE A 90 -16.08 3.19 -0.39
N PHE A 91 -15.46 2.13 -0.91
CA PHE A 91 -15.19 0.90 -0.17
C PHE A 91 -13.71 0.91 0.21
N GLY A 92 -13.42 0.90 1.49
CA GLY A 92 -12.08 0.87 2.04
C GLY A 92 -12.02 -0.07 3.23
N ASP A 93 -10.81 -0.45 3.62
CA ASP A 93 -10.56 -1.10 4.88
C ASP A 93 -10.14 -0.04 5.91
N ASP A 94 -10.50 -0.29 7.16
CA ASP A 94 -10.00 0.45 8.31
C ASP A 94 -8.89 -0.37 8.97
N GLN A 95 -7.70 0.19 9.03
CA GLN A 95 -6.54 -0.45 9.66
C GLN A 95 -6.40 -0.05 11.13
N TYR A 96 -7.51 0.03 11.86
CA TYR A 96 -7.60 0.52 13.24
C TYR A 96 -7.30 2.03 13.39
N GLU A 97 -7.45 2.78 12.33
CA GLU A 97 -7.26 4.23 12.32
C GLU A 97 -8.45 4.96 12.92
N CYS A 98 -9.67 4.50 12.59
CA CYS A 98 -10.93 5.12 13.03
C CYS A 98 -11.75 4.20 13.94
N PHE A 99 -11.69 2.89 13.70
CA PHE A 99 -12.50 1.91 14.44
C PHE A 99 -11.61 0.89 15.13
N ARG A 100 -11.88 0.67 16.40
CA ARG A 100 -11.34 -0.46 17.17
C ARG A 100 -12.42 -1.53 17.30
N GLU A 101 -12.05 -2.74 17.71
CA GLU A 101 -12.95 -3.88 17.83
C GLU A 101 -14.21 -3.61 18.65
N ASP A 102 -14.12 -2.69 19.62
CA ASP A 102 -15.21 -2.24 20.48
C ASP A 102 -16.15 -1.20 19.85
N LEU A 103 -15.78 -0.63 18.70
CA LEU A 103 -16.53 0.41 18.00
C LEU A 103 -17.11 -0.05 16.65
N VAL A 104 -17.00 -1.34 16.31
CA VAL A 104 -17.59 -1.87 15.08
C VAL A 104 -19.11 -1.82 15.19
N PRO A 105 -19.82 -1.09 14.33
CA PRO A 105 -21.29 -1.04 14.40
C PRO A 105 -21.88 -2.45 14.26
N PRO A 106 -22.90 -2.82 15.08
CA PRO A 106 -23.46 -4.17 15.09
C PRO A 106 -24.19 -4.58 13.81
N THR A 107 -24.30 -3.68 12.84
CA THR A 107 -24.95 -3.91 11.54
C THR A 107 -23.97 -4.38 10.45
N MET A 108 -22.66 -4.41 10.71
CA MET A 108 -21.73 -5.02 9.77
C MET A 108 -21.62 -6.51 10.08
N PRO A 109 -21.93 -7.42 9.10
CA PRO A 109 -21.55 -8.80 9.25
C PRO A 109 -20.01 -8.83 9.28
N SER A 110 -19.45 -9.01 10.48
CA SER A 110 -18.02 -9.20 10.67
C SER A 110 -17.62 -10.51 9.98
N PRO A 111 -16.89 -10.52 8.86
CA PRO A 111 -16.08 -11.66 8.57
C PRO A 111 -15.09 -11.73 9.75
N ARG A 112 -15.03 -12.84 10.46
CA ARG A 112 -13.97 -13.09 11.44
C ARG A 112 -12.64 -13.00 10.70
N LEU A 113 -12.08 -11.81 10.62
CA LEU A 113 -10.70 -11.62 10.25
C LEU A 113 -9.89 -12.14 11.44
N VAL A 114 -9.45 -13.40 11.33
CA VAL A 114 -8.40 -13.91 12.18
C VAL A 114 -7.17 -13.09 11.83
N ASN A 115 -6.90 -12.07 12.63
CA ASN A 115 -5.70 -11.26 12.49
C ASN A 115 -4.49 -12.11 12.91
N PRO A 116 -3.63 -12.56 11.97
CA PRO A 116 -2.47 -13.40 12.31
C PRO A 116 -1.38 -12.63 13.06
N MET A 117 -1.57 -11.34 13.35
CA MET A 117 -0.59 -10.49 14.03
C MET A 117 -0.89 -10.22 15.51
N HIS A 118 -1.81 -10.95 16.12
CA HIS A 118 -2.00 -10.84 17.57
C HIS A 118 -0.91 -11.64 18.28
N HIS A 119 0.24 -11.00 18.55
CA HIS A 119 1.18 -11.49 19.55
C HIS A 119 0.62 -11.14 20.93
N PRO A 120 0.35 -12.11 21.80
CA PRO A 120 0.04 -11.83 23.20
C PRO A 120 1.28 -11.19 23.84
N ARG A 121 1.05 -10.11 24.56
CA ARG A 121 2.07 -9.52 25.44
C ARG A 121 2.34 -10.42 26.63
#